data_4540613fd8ab0c9fe6db94f719a3bba7
#
_entry.id   4540613fd8ab0c9fe6db94f719a3bba7
#
_cell.length_a   1.000
_cell.length_b   1.000
_cell.length_c   1.000
_cell.angle_alpha   90.00
_cell.angle_beta   90.00
_cell.angle_gamma   90.00
#
_symmetry.space_group_name_H-M   'P 1'
#
loop_
_entity.id
_entity.type
_entity.pdbx_description
1 polymer ?
#
loop_
_entity_poly.entity_id
_entity_poly.type
_entity_poly.pdbx_seq_one_letter_code
_entity_poly.pdbx_strand_id
1 'polypeptide(L)'
;MQPRPNARLSSQAMAFVLAGGRGSRLKELTDLRAKPAVYFGGKTRIIDFALSNALNSGIRKMAIATQYKAHSLIRHCQRGWSFFRAERNEYLDILPASQRVSENKWYLGTADAVTQNIDIVDSYGIKYAIILAGDHIYKMDYEIMLRQHVDSKADVTIGCLTVPRMEATAFGVMHVDKNMQITDFLEKPKDPPSIPGDPDNALASMGIYIFNWAFLRDLLIKDAEDPDSSHDFGNDIIPDIVKNGKAVAHK
;
A
#
# COMPACT_ATOMS: atom_id res chain seq x y z
N MET A 1 32.40 1.71 -9.68
CA MET A 1 31.76 0.44 -10.07
C MET A 1 30.47 0.81 -10.79
N GLN A 2 30.36 0.65 -12.10
CA GLN A 2 29.14 0.98 -12.85
C GLN A 2 28.03 0.00 -12.42
N PRO A 3 26.78 0.48 -12.16
CA PRO A 3 25.69 -0.40 -11.83
C PRO A 3 25.44 -1.36 -13.00
N ARG A 4 25.29 -2.65 -12.70
CA ARG A 4 24.91 -3.65 -13.70
C ARG A 4 23.58 -3.24 -14.34
N PRO A 5 23.48 -3.15 -15.68
CA PRO A 5 22.29 -2.65 -16.36
C PRO A 5 21.02 -3.49 -16.20
N ASN A 6 21.03 -4.57 -15.41
CA ASN A 6 19.94 -5.52 -15.20
C ASN A 6 19.64 -5.83 -13.73
N ALA A 7 19.95 -4.94 -12.79
CA ALA A 7 19.41 -5.10 -11.45
C ALA A 7 17.88 -4.90 -11.55
N ARG A 8 17.11 -5.96 -11.30
CA ARG A 8 15.63 -5.85 -11.26
C ARG A 8 15.25 -4.80 -10.24
N LEU A 9 14.38 -3.86 -10.60
CA LEU A 9 13.92 -2.79 -9.70
C LEU A 9 13.28 -3.39 -8.45
N SER A 10 12.57 -4.52 -8.59
CA SER A 10 11.98 -5.28 -7.49
C SER A 10 12.97 -5.68 -6.39
N SER A 11 14.26 -5.87 -6.69
CA SER A 11 15.27 -6.15 -5.66
C SER A 11 15.58 -4.96 -4.75
N GLN A 12 15.28 -3.75 -5.19
CA GLN A 12 15.44 -2.50 -4.46
C GLN A 12 14.15 -2.03 -3.78
N ALA A 13 13.07 -2.80 -3.92
CA ALA A 13 11.76 -2.50 -3.40
C ALA A 13 11.39 -3.40 -2.22
N MET A 14 10.49 -2.89 -1.38
CA MET A 14 9.83 -3.62 -0.31
C MET A 14 8.32 -3.46 -0.45
N ALA A 15 7.56 -4.54 -0.22
CA ALA A 15 6.11 -4.48 -0.08
C ALA A 15 5.74 -4.33 1.41
N PHE A 16 5.03 -3.27 1.74
CA PHE A 16 4.48 -3.02 3.06
C PHE A 16 2.96 -3.21 3.00
N VAL A 17 2.47 -4.30 3.62
CA VAL A 17 1.07 -4.71 3.55
C VAL A 17 0.32 -4.24 4.79
N LEU A 18 -0.66 -3.38 4.61
CA LEU A 18 -1.53 -2.86 5.66
C LEU A 18 -2.64 -3.87 5.96
N ALA A 19 -2.59 -4.53 7.10
CA ALA A 19 -3.48 -5.61 7.50
C ALA A 19 -4.24 -5.34 8.82
N GLY A 20 -4.45 -4.06 9.17
CA GLY A 20 -4.98 -3.63 10.47
C GLY A 20 -6.50 -3.40 10.56
N GLY A 21 -7.23 -3.44 9.45
CA GLY A 21 -8.65 -3.09 9.41
C GLY A 21 -9.56 -4.04 10.17
N ARG A 22 -10.59 -3.50 10.88
CA ARG A 22 -11.58 -4.30 11.64
C ARG A 22 -12.46 -5.20 10.75
N GLY A 23 -12.67 -4.83 9.48
CA GLY A 23 -13.46 -5.61 8.52
C GLY A 23 -14.93 -5.78 8.89
N SER A 24 -15.53 -4.85 9.63
CA SER A 24 -16.89 -4.92 10.18
C SER A 24 -18.00 -5.22 9.16
N ARG A 25 -17.75 -4.92 7.88
CA ARG A 25 -18.70 -5.21 6.77
C ARG A 25 -18.87 -6.70 6.51
N LEU A 26 -17.90 -7.53 6.89
CA LEU A 26 -17.95 -9.00 6.69
C LEU A 26 -18.56 -9.75 7.89
N LYS A 27 -19.09 -9.03 8.88
CA LYS A 27 -19.84 -9.58 10.04
C LYS A 27 -19.14 -10.81 10.64
N GLU A 28 -19.84 -11.95 10.69
CA GLU A 28 -19.38 -13.20 11.32
C GLU A 28 -18.03 -13.69 10.79
N LEU A 29 -17.66 -13.40 9.54
CA LEU A 29 -16.37 -13.80 8.98
C LEU A 29 -15.18 -13.10 9.68
N THR A 30 -15.42 -11.94 10.30
CA THR A 30 -14.40 -11.14 10.98
C THR A 30 -14.55 -11.07 12.49
N ASP A 31 -15.50 -11.82 13.08
CA ASP A 31 -15.72 -11.85 14.53
C ASP A 31 -14.50 -12.39 15.29
N LEU A 32 -13.78 -13.35 14.74
CA LEU A 32 -12.62 -14.00 15.38
C LEU A 32 -11.30 -13.75 14.66
N ARG A 33 -11.28 -12.98 13.56
CA ARG A 33 -10.08 -12.76 12.74
C ARG A 33 -10.10 -11.44 11.99
N ALA A 34 -8.93 -10.90 11.67
CA ALA A 34 -8.80 -9.76 10.78
C ALA A 34 -9.28 -10.09 9.36
N LYS A 35 -9.81 -9.11 8.60
CA LYS A 35 -10.30 -9.29 7.22
C LYS A 35 -9.24 -9.95 6.30
N PRO A 36 -7.95 -9.57 6.33
CA PRO A 36 -6.92 -10.24 5.55
C PRO A 36 -6.75 -11.74 5.83
N ALA A 37 -7.17 -12.18 7.01
CA ALA A 37 -7.09 -13.59 7.43
C ALA A 37 -8.33 -14.42 7.08
N VAL A 38 -9.34 -13.85 6.45
CA VAL A 38 -10.55 -14.59 5.99
C VAL A 38 -10.16 -15.54 4.86
N TYR A 39 -10.73 -16.73 4.89
CA TYR A 39 -10.53 -17.73 3.84
C TYR A 39 -11.18 -17.31 2.53
N PHE A 40 -10.48 -17.57 1.44
CA PHE A 40 -10.98 -17.35 0.09
C PHE A 40 -10.51 -18.49 -0.84
N GLY A 41 -11.43 -19.11 -1.55
CA GLY A 41 -11.09 -20.19 -2.49
C GLY A 41 -10.47 -21.44 -1.85
N GLY A 42 -10.89 -21.80 -0.63
CA GLY A 42 -10.44 -23.01 0.06
C GLY A 42 -9.28 -22.80 1.01
N LYS A 43 -8.04 -23.04 0.60
CA LYS A 43 -6.85 -22.97 1.48
C LYS A 43 -6.24 -21.59 1.62
N THR A 44 -6.45 -20.70 0.64
CA THR A 44 -5.90 -19.35 0.62
C THR A 44 -6.66 -18.41 1.54
N ARG A 45 -6.02 -17.32 1.91
CA ARG A 45 -6.62 -16.21 2.61
C ARG A 45 -6.52 -14.94 1.77
N ILE A 46 -7.32 -13.93 2.07
CA ILE A 46 -7.34 -12.69 1.29
C ILE A 46 -5.93 -12.09 1.16
N ILE A 47 -5.13 -12.08 2.22
CA ILE A 47 -3.76 -11.54 2.19
C ILE A 47 -2.84 -12.26 1.20
N ASP A 48 -3.07 -13.54 0.93
CA ASP A 48 -2.21 -14.33 0.03
C ASP A 48 -2.20 -13.76 -1.39
N PHE A 49 -3.22 -13.02 -1.81
CA PHE A 49 -3.25 -12.37 -3.13
C PHE A 49 -2.22 -11.24 -3.21
N ALA A 50 -2.17 -10.33 -2.23
CA ALA A 50 -1.18 -9.26 -2.19
C ALA A 50 0.25 -9.82 -2.07
N LEU A 51 0.46 -10.80 -1.18
CA LEU A 51 1.76 -11.44 -0.99
C LEU A 51 2.21 -12.21 -2.24
N SER A 52 1.30 -12.94 -2.90
CA SER A 52 1.60 -13.68 -4.14
C SER A 52 1.93 -12.74 -5.30
N ASN A 53 1.19 -11.62 -5.44
CA ASN A 53 1.50 -10.60 -6.43
C ASN A 53 2.91 -10.03 -6.20
N ALA A 54 3.28 -9.70 -4.95
CA ALA A 54 4.61 -9.20 -4.61
C ALA A 54 5.69 -10.24 -4.93
N LEU A 55 5.49 -11.50 -4.51
CA LEU A 55 6.42 -12.60 -4.78
C LEU A 55 6.62 -12.82 -6.28
N ASN A 56 5.52 -12.86 -7.06
CA ASN A 56 5.55 -13.06 -8.51
C ASN A 56 6.18 -11.87 -9.25
N SER A 57 6.07 -10.66 -8.71
CA SER A 57 6.75 -9.45 -9.20
C SER A 57 8.25 -9.41 -8.84
N GLY A 58 8.78 -10.44 -8.18
CA GLY A 58 10.20 -10.52 -7.80
C GLY A 58 10.56 -9.79 -6.51
N ILE A 59 9.59 -9.27 -5.77
CA ILE A 59 9.81 -8.61 -4.48
C ILE A 59 10.03 -9.70 -3.43
N ARG A 60 11.11 -9.55 -2.65
CA ARG A 60 11.54 -10.53 -1.64
C ARG A 60 11.64 -9.94 -0.24
N LYS A 61 11.38 -8.65 -0.10
CA LYS A 61 11.32 -7.95 1.18
C LYS A 61 9.89 -7.55 1.41
N MET A 62 9.25 -8.10 2.41
CA MET A 62 7.85 -7.84 2.72
C MET A 62 7.66 -7.61 4.20
N ALA A 63 6.81 -6.67 4.58
CA ALA A 63 6.34 -6.48 5.94
C ALA A 63 4.82 -6.43 5.97
N ILE A 64 4.23 -6.94 7.04
CA ILE A 64 2.79 -6.95 7.26
C ILE A 64 2.50 -6.20 8.56
N ALA A 65 1.96 -5.00 8.47
CA ALA A 65 1.49 -4.27 9.65
C ALA A 65 0.15 -4.85 10.11
N THR A 66 0.12 -5.36 11.32
CA THR A 66 -1.07 -6.00 11.91
C THR A 66 -1.52 -5.24 13.15
N GLN A 67 -2.82 -5.20 13.38
CA GLN A 67 -3.36 -4.51 14.54
C GLN A 67 -4.42 -5.36 15.25
N TYR A 68 -5.56 -5.58 14.62
CA TYR A 68 -6.72 -6.17 15.25
C TYR A 68 -6.85 -7.66 14.93
N LYS A 69 -7.12 -8.51 15.96
CA LYS A 69 -7.35 -9.96 15.82
C LYS A 69 -6.30 -10.68 14.95
N ALA A 70 -5.01 -10.30 15.12
CA ALA A 70 -3.92 -10.70 14.23
C ALA A 70 -3.48 -12.16 14.38
N HIS A 71 -3.81 -12.86 15.50
CA HIS A 71 -3.26 -14.18 15.80
C HIS A 71 -3.41 -15.19 14.65
N SER A 72 -4.60 -15.29 14.04
CA SER A 72 -4.82 -16.24 12.94
C SER A 72 -4.09 -15.84 11.65
N LEU A 73 -3.86 -14.54 11.44
CA LEU A 73 -3.07 -14.01 10.33
C LEU A 73 -1.60 -14.33 10.51
N ILE A 74 -1.06 -14.01 11.70
CA ILE A 74 0.34 -14.29 12.08
C ILE A 74 0.65 -15.77 11.88
N ARG A 75 -0.18 -16.66 12.45
CA ARG A 75 -0.02 -18.11 12.33
C ARG A 75 -0.06 -18.58 10.86
N HIS A 76 -0.94 -18.00 10.04
CA HIS A 76 -1.01 -18.32 8.62
C HIS A 76 0.28 -17.93 7.90
N CYS A 77 0.75 -16.72 8.09
CA CYS A 77 1.98 -16.22 7.45
C CYS A 77 3.21 -17.02 7.90
N GLN A 78 3.34 -17.30 9.20
CA GLN A 78 4.46 -18.11 9.72
C GLN A 78 4.51 -19.52 9.15
N ARG A 79 3.35 -20.13 8.85
CA ARG A 79 3.28 -21.52 8.34
C ARG A 79 3.30 -21.60 6.83
N GLY A 80 2.64 -20.66 6.14
CA GLY A 80 2.47 -20.68 4.69
C GLY A 80 3.56 -19.95 3.92
N TRP A 81 4.26 -19.00 4.57
CA TRP A 81 5.21 -18.08 3.95
C TRP A 81 6.62 -18.18 4.52
N SER A 82 6.99 -19.33 5.10
CA SER A 82 8.27 -19.57 5.77
C SER A 82 9.44 -19.92 4.84
N PHE A 83 9.29 -19.78 3.52
CA PHE A 83 10.30 -20.16 2.54
C PHE A 83 11.29 -19.04 2.15
N PHE A 84 11.15 -17.84 2.73
CA PHE A 84 12.10 -16.75 2.55
C PHE A 84 13.43 -17.07 3.24
N ARG A 85 14.53 -16.66 2.59
CA ARG A 85 15.90 -16.97 3.02
C ARG A 85 16.63 -15.69 3.45
N ALA A 86 16.83 -15.53 4.74
CA ALA A 86 17.51 -14.36 5.31
C ALA A 86 18.94 -14.18 4.76
N GLU A 87 19.65 -15.27 4.46
CA GLU A 87 20.98 -15.24 3.85
C GLU A 87 20.99 -14.68 2.42
N ARG A 88 19.82 -14.58 1.78
CA ARG A 88 19.60 -13.94 0.48
C ARG A 88 18.99 -12.55 0.57
N ASN A 89 18.88 -12.01 1.78
CA ASN A 89 18.21 -10.75 2.04
C ASN A 89 16.71 -10.80 1.66
N GLU A 90 16.05 -11.94 1.94
CA GLU A 90 14.63 -12.18 1.70
C GLU A 90 13.91 -12.28 3.05
N TYR A 91 12.84 -11.49 3.24
CA TYR A 91 12.11 -11.42 4.50
C TYR A 91 10.61 -11.34 4.30
N LEU A 92 9.87 -11.92 5.23
CA LEU A 92 8.46 -11.63 5.49
C LEU A 92 8.31 -11.35 6.97
N ASP A 93 8.34 -10.09 7.35
CA ASP A 93 8.23 -9.67 8.74
C ASP A 93 6.80 -9.29 9.09
N ILE A 94 6.39 -9.64 10.30
CA ILE A 94 5.09 -9.28 10.83
C ILE A 94 5.31 -8.20 11.89
N LEU A 95 4.74 -7.04 11.64
CA LEU A 95 4.88 -5.85 12.46
C LEU A 95 3.55 -5.60 13.20
N PRO A 96 3.38 -6.15 14.41
CA PRO A 96 2.20 -5.86 15.21
C PRO A 96 2.23 -4.41 15.67
N ALA A 97 1.07 -3.75 15.73
CA ALA A 97 0.95 -2.46 16.40
C ALA A 97 1.51 -2.59 17.82
N SER A 98 2.66 -1.99 18.05
CA SER A 98 3.34 -2.06 19.33
C SER A 98 3.04 -0.78 20.10
N GLN A 99 2.80 -0.91 21.39
CA GLN A 99 2.65 0.20 22.33
C GLN A 99 3.99 0.94 22.57
N ARG A 100 4.80 1.14 21.49
CA ARG A 100 6.14 1.74 21.60
C ARG A 100 6.10 3.20 22.05
N VAL A 101 4.98 3.90 21.84
CA VAL A 101 4.88 5.34 22.12
C VAL A 101 3.99 5.65 23.33
N SER A 102 2.98 4.83 23.63
CA SER A 102 2.17 4.93 24.86
C SER A 102 1.29 3.69 25.02
N GLU A 103 0.95 3.34 26.27
CA GLU A 103 0.22 2.11 26.62
C GLU A 103 -1.17 1.93 25.96
N ASN A 104 -1.68 2.94 25.23
CA ASN A 104 -3.05 2.95 24.68
C ASN A 104 -3.16 3.33 23.20
N LYS A 105 -2.07 3.42 22.42
CA LYS A 105 -2.17 3.88 21.03
C LYS A 105 -2.00 2.75 20.02
N TRP A 106 -3.11 2.42 19.36
CA TRP A 106 -3.17 1.68 18.11
C TRP A 106 -2.71 2.59 16.96
N TYR A 107 -2.47 2.04 15.75
CA TYR A 107 -2.25 2.88 14.57
C TYR A 107 -3.42 3.86 14.39
N LEU A 108 -3.11 5.14 14.31
CA LEU A 108 -4.11 6.21 14.15
C LEU A 108 -4.71 6.18 12.74
N GLY A 109 -3.87 5.93 11.73
CA GLY A 109 -4.23 5.84 10.33
C GLY A 109 -3.33 4.86 9.57
N THR A 110 -3.55 4.77 8.27
CA THR A 110 -2.76 3.88 7.39
C THR A 110 -1.32 4.36 7.22
N ALA A 111 -1.06 5.66 7.23
CA ALA A 111 0.27 6.25 7.18
C ALA A 111 1.01 6.06 8.52
N ASP A 112 0.31 6.22 9.65
CA ASP A 112 0.89 6.00 10.97
C ASP A 112 1.43 4.56 11.14
N ALA A 113 0.80 3.57 10.51
CA ALA A 113 1.29 2.20 10.52
C ALA A 113 2.68 2.06 9.88
N VAL A 114 3.00 2.88 8.89
CA VAL A 114 4.35 2.92 8.30
C VAL A 114 5.28 3.77 9.15
N THR A 115 4.80 4.92 9.63
CA THR A 115 5.56 5.86 10.46
C THR A 115 6.14 5.20 11.72
N GLN A 116 5.33 4.42 12.44
CA GLN A 116 5.76 3.70 13.65
C GLN A 116 6.81 2.61 13.37
N ASN A 117 7.04 2.24 12.12
CA ASN A 117 7.97 1.20 11.70
C ASN A 117 9.08 1.73 10.77
N ILE A 118 9.32 3.04 10.71
CA ILE A 118 10.35 3.65 9.84
C ILE A 118 11.74 3.06 10.11
N ASP A 119 12.10 2.88 11.38
CA ASP A 119 13.37 2.30 11.81
C ASP A 119 13.60 0.89 11.25
N ILE A 120 12.55 0.09 11.20
CA ILE A 120 12.58 -1.27 10.64
C ILE A 120 12.73 -1.19 9.11
N VAL A 121 11.93 -0.34 8.45
CA VAL A 121 12.00 -0.17 6.98
C VAL A 121 13.36 0.37 6.55
N ASP A 122 13.95 1.31 7.30
CA ASP A 122 15.30 1.84 7.05
C ASP A 122 16.35 0.72 7.11
N SER A 123 16.20 -0.26 8.02
CA SER A 123 17.14 -1.39 8.17
C SER A 123 17.21 -2.30 6.95
N TYR A 124 16.16 -2.33 6.11
CA TYR A 124 16.13 -3.15 4.90
C TYR A 124 16.91 -2.55 3.72
N GLY A 125 17.34 -1.28 3.80
CA GLY A 125 18.12 -0.61 2.77
C GLY A 125 17.40 -0.56 1.41
N ILE A 126 16.15 -0.20 1.39
CA ILE A 126 15.30 -0.12 0.18
C ILE A 126 15.40 1.26 -0.48
N LYS A 127 15.07 1.30 -1.77
CA LYS A 127 14.86 2.56 -2.50
C LYS A 127 13.39 2.87 -2.71
N TYR A 128 12.57 1.83 -2.87
CA TYR A 128 11.15 1.97 -3.20
C TYR A 128 10.30 1.24 -2.18
N ALA A 129 9.29 1.92 -1.66
CA ALA A 129 8.26 1.34 -0.81
C ALA A 129 6.99 1.13 -1.64
N ILE A 130 6.45 -0.09 -1.61
CA ILE A 130 5.18 -0.45 -2.22
C ILE A 130 4.18 -0.67 -1.10
N ILE A 131 3.25 0.25 -0.94
CA ILE A 131 2.22 0.18 0.10
C ILE A 131 1.01 -0.55 -0.49
N LEU A 132 0.56 -1.60 0.18
CA LEU A 132 -0.51 -2.48 -0.27
C LEU A 132 -1.60 -2.60 0.79
N ALA A 133 -2.86 -2.56 0.38
CA ALA A 133 -3.96 -2.99 1.24
C ALA A 133 -4.02 -4.52 1.26
N GLY A 134 -3.99 -5.11 2.44
CA GLY A 134 -3.99 -6.57 2.65
C GLY A 134 -5.37 -7.24 2.55
N ASP A 135 -6.41 -6.49 2.17
CA ASP A 135 -7.80 -6.92 2.17
C ASP A 135 -8.46 -6.93 0.79
N HIS A 136 -7.65 -6.88 -0.27
CA HIS A 136 -8.07 -6.89 -1.67
C HIS A 136 -7.71 -8.20 -2.38
N ILE A 137 -8.55 -8.58 -3.34
CA ILE A 137 -8.35 -9.75 -4.21
C ILE A 137 -8.20 -9.25 -5.63
N TYR A 138 -6.99 -9.33 -6.16
CA TYR A 138 -6.63 -8.88 -7.51
C TYR A 138 -5.36 -9.58 -7.99
N LYS A 139 -5.05 -9.45 -9.28
CA LYS A 139 -3.80 -9.91 -9.88
C LYS A 139 -3.08 -8.73 -10.51
N MET A 140 -1.82 -8.52 -10.14
CA MET A 140 -1.03 -7.40 -10.62
C MET A 140 0.47 -7.75 -10.59
N ASP A 141 1.22 -7.24 -11.58
CA ASP A 141 2.68 -7.27 -11.59
C ASP A 141 3.21 -5.90 -11.18
N TYR A 142 3.74 -5.82 -9.96
CA TYR A 142 4.29 -4.57 -9.43
C TYR A 142 5.60 -4.15 -10.09
N GLU A 143 6.34 -5.04 -10.76
CA GLU A 143 7.54 -4.66 -11.51
C GLU A 143 7.19 -3.70 -12.67
N ILE A 144 6.05 -3.90 -13.33
CA ILE A 144 5.56 -3.01 -14.40
C ILE A 144 5.26 -1.62 -13.84
N MET A 145 4.52 -1.56 -12.73
CA MET A 145 4.18 -0.31 -12.05
C MET A 145 5.44 0.40 -11.52
N LEU A 146 6.39 -0.35 -10.95
CA LEU A 146 7.66 0.17 -10.44
C LEU A 146 8.52 0.75 -11.57
N ARG A 147 8.53 0.12 -12.73
CA ARG A 147 9.21 0.63 -13.93
C ARG A 147 8.60 1.96 -14.38
N GLN A 148 7.28 2.05 -14.47
CA GLN A 148 6.60 3.31 -14.77
C GLN A 148 6.94 4.40 -13.75
N HIS A 149 6.98 4.06 -12.45
CA HIS A 149 7.35 4.98 -11.37
C HIS A 149 8.74 5.58 -11.62
N VAL A 150 9.71 4.74 -11.91
CA VAL A 150 11.10 5.17 -12.16
C VAL A 150 11.22 5.98 -13.45
N ASP A 151 10.61 5.50 -14.55
CA ASP A 151 10.69 6.15 -15.86
C ASP A 151 10.00 7.52 -15.86
N SER A 152 8.89 7.64 -15.15
CA SER A 152 8.17 8.90 -15.00
C SER A 152 8.82 9.87 -14.01
N LYS A 153 9.78 9.41 -13.20
CA LYS A 153 10.38 10.17 -12.09
C LYS A 153 9.30 10.73 -11.16
N ALA A 154 8.33 9.90 -10.85
CA ALA A 154 7.24 10.25 -9.94
C ALA A 154 7.71 10.21 -8.48
N ASP A 155 7.10 11.01 -7.63
CA ASP A 155 7.23 10.91 -6.16
C ASP A 155 6.31 9.83 -5.63
N VAL A 156 5.11 9.71 -6.22
CA VAL A 156 4.18 8.60 -5.99
C VAL A 156 3.58 8.11 -7.30
N THR A 157 3.44 6.80 -7.43
CA THR A 157 2.60 6.16 -8.45
C THR A 157 1.45 5.43 -7.77
N ILE A 158 0.23 5.67 -8.23
CA ILE A 158 -1.01 5.13 -7.65
C ILE A 158 -1.63 4.12 -8.59
N GLY A 159 -1.79 2.89 -8.14
CA GLY A 159 -2.54 1.86 -8.85
C GLY A 159 -4.02 2.20 -8.88
N CYS A 160 -4.62 2.21 -10.07
CA CYS A 160 -6.01 2.57 -10.26
C CYS A 160 -6.73 1.64 -11.23
N LEU A 161 -8.05 1.68 -11.16
CA LEU A 161 -8.92 1.01 -12.11
C LEU A 161 -10.05 1.95 -12.55
N THR A 162 -10.55 1.68 -13.75
CA THR A 162 -11.72 2.38 -14.28
C THR A 162 -12.98 1.78 -13.67
N VAL A 163 -13.84 2.63 -13.10
CA VAL A 163 -15.13 2.24 -12.54
C VAL A 163 -16.22 3.23 -13.02
N PRO A 164 -17.49 2.81 -13.10
CA PRO A 164 -18.60 3.73 -13.33
C PRO A 164 -18.58 4.85 -12.27
N ARG A 165 -18.82 6.11 -12.69
CA ARG A 165 -18.79 7.28 -11.79
C ARG A 165 -19.70 7.10 -10.57
N MET A 166 -20.86 6.49 -10.74
CA MET A 166 -21.79 6.26 -9.64
C MET A 166 -21.21 5.34 -8.55
N GLU A 167 -20.35 4.39 -8.93
CA GLU A 167 -19.71 3.46 -8.00
C GLU A 167 -18.45 4.07 -7.36
N ALA A 168 -17.85 5.08 -8.02
CA ALA A 168 -16.61 5.72 -7.59
C ALA A 168 -16.74 6.49 -6.26
N THR A 169 -17.96 6.82 -5.82
CA THR A 169 -18.24 7.53 -4.56
C THR A 169 -17.74 6.80 -3.30
N ALA A 170 -17.41 5.50 -3.42
CA ALA A 170 -16.91 4.68 -2.31
C ALA A 170 -15.37 4.65 -2.21
N PHE A 171 -14.66 5.27 -3.16
CA PHE A 171 -13.20 5.17 -3.32
C PHE A 171 -12.54 6.55 -3.31
N GLY A 172 -11.21 6.56 -3.14
CA GLY A 172 -10.39 7.69 -3.53
C GLY A 172 -10.40 7.80 -5.07
N VAL A 173 -10.69 8.95 -5.61
CA VAL A 173 -10.84 9.19 -7.06
C VAL A 173 -9.82 10.20 -7.53
N MET A 174 -9.20 9.91 -8.67
CA MET A 174 -8.17 10.73 -9.26
C MET A 174 -8.69 11.48 -10.49
N HIS A 175 -8.35 12.76 -10.57
CA HIS A 175 -8.38 13.51 -11.81
C HIS A 175 -6.98 13.48 -12.44
N VAL A 176 -6.89 13.14 -13.73
CA VAL A 176 -5.61 13.00 -14.44
C VAL A 176 -5.57 13.84 -15.70
N ASP A 177 -4.39 14.24 -16.10
CA ASP A 177 -4.13 14.82 -17.41
C ASP A 177 -3.95 13.74 -18.50
N LYS A 178 -3.65 14.17 -19.73
CA LYS A 178 -3.43 13.28 -20.90
C LYS A 178 -2.22 12.36 -20.73
N ASN A 179 -1.30 12.66 -19.80
CA ASN A 179 -0.09 11.90 -19.52
C ASN A 179 -0.24 11.01 -18.28
N MET A 180 -1.46 10.83 -17.78
CA MET A 180 -1.75 10.12 -16.53
C MET A 180 -1.12 10.76 -15.29
N GLN A 181 -0.71 12.02 -15.36
CA GLN A 181 -0.32 12.76 -14.17
C GLN A 181 -1.57 13.13 -13.38
N ILE A 182 -1.56 12.84 -12.10
CA ILE A 182 -2.68 13.13 -11.20
C ILE A 182 -2.64 14.63 -10.88
N THR A 183 -3.72 15.31 -11.18
CA THR A 183 -3.89 16.75 -10.94
C THR A 183 -4.74 17.04 -9.72
N ASP A 184 -5.57 16.06 -9.31
CA ASP A 184 -6.37 16.14 -8.09
C ASP A 184 -6.67 14.74 -7.55
N PHE A 185 -6.85 14.63 -6.22
CA PHE A 185 -7.20 13.39 -5.53
C PHE A 185 -8.29 13.70 -4.50
N LEU A 186 -9.42 13.03 -4.62
CA LEU A 186 -10.61 13.25 -3.79
C LEU A 186 -11.01 11.94 -3.11
N GLU A 187 -10.97 11.93 -1.78
CA GLU A 187 -11.41 10.76 -1.01
C GLU A 187 -12.94 10.74 -0.89
N LYS A 188 -13.54 9.69 -1.44
CA LYS A 188 -15.01 9.43 -1.42
C LYS A 188 -15.86 10.65 -1.83
N PRO A 189 -15.61 11.26 -3.00
CA PRO A 189 -16.34 12.44 -3.43
C PRO A 189 -17.81 12.11 -3.71
N LYS A 190 -18.71 13.05 -3.40
CA LYS A 190 -20.13 12.91 -3.78
C LYS A 190 -20.36 12.97 -5.28
N ASP A 191 -19.55 13.74 -5.98
CA ASP A 191 -19.53 13.86 -7.44
C ASP A 191 -18.12 13.55 -7.97
N PRO A 192 -17.82 12.28 -8.30
CA PRO A 192 -16.50 11.88 -8.76
C PRO A 192 -16.14 12.52 -10.12
N PRO A 193 -14.91 13.01 -10.31
CA PRO A 193 -14.44 13.49 -11.60
C PRO A 193 -14.42 12.34 -12.62
N SER A 194 -14.76 12.67 -13.88
CA SER A 194 -14.68 11.73 -15.00
C SER A 194 -13.26 11.63 -15.56
N ILE A 195 -13.00 10.54 -16.26
CA ILE A 195 -11.77 10.38 -17.04
C ILE A 195 -11.82 11.30 -18.26
N PRO A 196 -10.72 11.98 -18.65
CA PRO A 196 -10.68 12.77 -19.87
C PRO A 196 -11.09 11.96 -21.11
N GLY A 197 -12.18 12.36 -21.76
CA GLY A 197 -12.74 11.68 -22.93
C GLY A 197 -13.70 10.52 -22.61
N ASP A 198 -13.95 10.23 -21.34
CA ASP A 198 -14.89 9.18 -20.89
C ASP A 198 -15.74 9.71 -19.73
N PRO A 199 -16.90 10.36 -20.01
CA PRO A 199 -17.71 11.03 -18.99
C PRO A 199 -18.43 10.08 -18.02
N ASP A 200 -18.60 8.82 -18.39
CA ASP A 200 -19.35 7.83 -17.63
C ASP A 200 -18.48 7.11 -16.58
N ASN A 201 -17.16 7.20 -16.72
CA ASN A 201 -16.22 6.49 -15.87
C ASN A 201 -15.30 7.44 -15.09
N ALA A 202 -14.78 6.91 -13.96
CA ALA A 202 -13.81 7.55 -13.09
C ALA A 202 -12.61 6.63 -12.83
N LEU A 203 -11.46 7.21 -12.45
CA LEU A 203 -10.29 6.45 -11.98
C LEU A 203 -10.34 6.32 -10.46
N ALA A 204 -10.61 5.12 -9.99
CA ALA A 204 -10.63 4.79 -8.58
C ALA A 204 -9.27 4.25 -8.12
N SER A 205 -8.79 4.74 -6.98
CA SER A 205 -7.60 4.23 -6.31
C SER A 205 -7.82 2.81 -5.80
N MET A 206 -6.86 1.94 -6.04
CA MET A 206 -6.85 0.58 -5.49
C MET A 206 -6.22 0.51 -4.10
N GLY A 207 -5.74 1.63 -3.53
CA GLY A 207 -4.95 1.60 -2.30
C GLY A 207 -3.60 0.91 -2.48
N ILE A 208 -3.04 1.01 -3.69
CA ILE A 208 -1.73 0.48 -4.07
C ILE A 208 -0.86 1.66 -4.46
N TYR A 209 0.22 1.88 -3.72
CA TYR A 209 1.08 3.04 -3.91
C TYR A 209 2.54 2.61 -4.04
N ILE A 210 3.29 3.23 -4.95
CA ILE A 210 4.75 3.13 -5.02
C ILE A 210 5.35 4.49 -4.74
N PHE A 211 6.30 4.54 -3.80
CA PHE A 211 7.02 5.74 -3.41
C PHE A 211 8.53 5.54 -3.51
N ASN A 212 9.26 6.62 -3.75
CA ASN A 212 10.66 6.70 -3.37
C ASN A 212 10.72 6.69 -1.83
N TRP A 213 11.47 5.74 -1.22
CA TRP A 213 11.45 5.58 0.24
C TRP A 213 11.94 6.82 0.99
N ALA A 214 13.03 7.42 0.56
CA ALA A 214 13.55 8.63 1.21
C ALA A 214 12.51 9.76 1.23
N PHE A 215 11.81 9.98 0.11
CA PHE A 215 10.76 10.97 0.00
C PHE A 215 9.57 10.66 0.93
N LEU A 216 9.08 9.42 0.89
CA LEU A 216 7.98 9.01 1.77
C LEU A 216 8.35 9.13 3.24
N ARG A 217 9.56 8.70 3.61
CA ARG A 217 10.08 8.77 4.97
C ARG A 217 10.02 10.19 5.55
N ASP A 218 10.54 11.17 4.81
CA ASP A 218 10.55 12.56 5.25
C ASP A 218 9.13 13.12 5.38
N LEU A 219 8.25 12.75 4.46
CA LEU A 219 6.84 13.15 4.51
C LEU A 219 6.10 12.53 5.71
N LEU A 220 6.33 11.25 6.01
CA LEU A 220 5.74 10.59 7.16
C LEU A 220 6.20 11.19 8.49
N ILE A 221 7.47 11.56 8.62
CA ILE A 221 7.99 12.24 9.81
C ILE A 221 7.30 13.60 9.99
N LYS A 222 7.17 14.37 8.91
CA LYS A 222 6.46 15.65 8.94
C LYS A 222 4.97 15.48 9.32
N ASP A 223 4.30 14.51 8.73
CA ASP A 223 2.88 14.19 9.01
C ASP A 223 2.66 13.79 10.48
N ALA A 224 3.61 13.04 11.06
CA ALA A 224 3.52 12.61 12.46
C ALA A 224 3.55 13.77 13.47
N GLU A 225 4.11 14.92 13.09
CA GLU A 225 4.15 16.14 13.90
C GLU A 225 2.90 17.02 13.73
N ASP A 226 2.04 16.73 12.75
CA ASP A 226 0.83 17.50 12.46
C ASP A 226 -0.34 17.01 13.32
N PRO A 227 -0.81 17.79 14.31
CA PRO A 227 -1.91 17.41 15.19
C PRO A 227 -3.27 17.36 14.48
N ASP A 228 -3.39 18.02 13.31
CA ASP A 228 -4.65 18.08 12.54
C ASP A 228 -4.71 16.95 11.50
N SER A 229 -3.63 16.19 11.29
CA SER A 229 -3.59 15.05 10.39
C SER A 229 -4.36 13.84 10.96
N SER A 230 -5.05 13.11 10.11
CA SER A 230 -5.59 11.79 10.42
C SER A 230 -4.57 10.68 10.24
N HIS A 231 -3.37 11.00 9.77
CA HIS A 231 -2.27 10.09 9.47
C HIS A 231 -2.68 8.98 8.50
N ASP A 232 -3.43 9.34 7.47
CA ASP A 232 -3.97 8.43 6.46
C ASP A 232 -3.42 8.74 5.07
N PHE A 233 -3.10 7.70 4.30
CA PHE A 233 -2.57 7.92 2.95
C PHE A 233 -3.55 8.66 2.05
N GLY A 234 -4.83 8.30 2.08
CA GLY A 234 -5.85 8.89 1.21
C GLY A 234 -6.27 10.29 1.60
N ASN A 235 -6.33 10.59 2.91
CA ASN A 235 -6.77 11.88 3.40
C ASN A 235 -5.66 12.93 3.48
N ASP A 236 -4.44 12.51 3.83
CA ASP A 236 -3.38 13.45 4.20
C ASP A 236 -2.18 13.36 3.24
N ILE A 237 -1.58 12.17 3.10
CA ILE A 237 -0.31 12.00 2.37
C ILE A 237 -0.47 12.21 0.86
N ILE A 238 -1.43 11.54 0.22
CA ILE A 238 -1.61 11.62 -1.23
C ILE A 238 -2.04 13.02 -1.67
N PRO A 239 -3.01 13.69 -1.04
CA PRO A 239 -3.38 15.06 -1.39
C PRO A 239 -2.22 16.07 -1.25
N ASP A 240 -1.34 15.92 -0.24
CA ASP A 240 -0.15 16.77 -0.11
C ASP A 240 0.81 16.56 -1.28
N ILE A 241 1.08 15.30 -1.68
CA ILE A 241 1.96 15.00 -2.82
C ILE A 241 1.36 15.50 -4.13
N VAL A 242 0.05 15.38 -4.35
CA VAL A 242 -0.61 15.86 -5.57
C VAL A 242 -0.47 17.38 -5.71
N LYS A 243 -0.45 18.13 -4.59
CA LYS A 243 -0.27 19.58 -4.59
C LYS A 243 1.18 20.01 -4.76
N ASN A 244 2.12 19.32 -4.14
CA ASN A 244 3.50 19.76 -3.94
C ASN A 244 4.54 18.92 -4.67
N GLY A 245 4.16 17.82 -5.29
CA GLY A 245 5.05 16.87 -5.94
C GLY A 245 4.50 16.34 -7.26
N LYS A 246 5.01 15.19 -7.69
CA LYS A 246 4.61 14.51 -8.91
C LYS A 246 3.93 13.19 -8.62
N ALA A 247 2.63 13.14 -8.81
CA ALA A 247 1.81 11.93 -8.68
C ALA A 247 1.40 11.42 -10.07
N VAL A 248 1.50 10.11 -10.30
CA VAL A 248 1.18 9.45 -11.59
C VAL A 248 0.22 8.29 -11.35
N ALA A 249 -0.78 8.14 -12.20
CA ALA A 249 -1.72 7.03 -12.17
C ALA A 249 -1.20 5.86 -13.02
N HIS A 250 -1.33 4.64 -12.48
CA HIS A 250 -1.03 3.37 -13.17
C HIS A 250 -2.32 2.57 -13.32
N LYS A 251 -2.72 2.31 -14.59
CA LYS A 251 -3.97 1.63 -14.95
C LYS A 251 -3.75 0.15 -15.29
#